data_40aa302a4f6b49d7570ebcb57546904e
#
_entry.id   40aa302a4f6b49d7570ebcb57546904e
#
_cell.length_a   1.000
_cell.length_b   1.000
_cell.length_c   1.000
_cell.angle_alpha   90.00
_cell.angle_beta   90.00
_cell.angle_gamma   90.00
#
_symmetry.space_group_name_H-M   'P 1'
#
loop_
_entity.id
_entity.type
_entity.pdbx_description
1 polymer ?
#
loop_
_entity_poly.entity_id
_entity_poly.type
_entity_poly.pdbx_seq_one_letter_code
_entity_poly.pdbx_strand_id
1 'polypeptide(L)'
;MHSFLRAVGFSDIKSKKELKKLLNIIVTDPDNREYLDVDSNMALVEYSKRFTPSTGVTLRGEYDKNEELTLDFYYPICIGDKISTEEDVNIERHASELSYAGVCEDTRVGVSIIFYMQNGLELVRRNTVQDFPFTGTTVTFSALSTQGIIMLPIKKDEKEKEMIKRAVADRNEKLNAARMGDEEAIESLTLEDIDTYNVISRQILKEDVFSLVDTYMMPYGVECDQYSILAEIEEVALEINSISGEEIYVMDINYNSMPLKLCINKKDLLGEPLAGRRFRGTILLQGHVNFM
;
A
#
# COMPACT_ATOMS: atom_id res chain seq x y z
N MET A 1 7.79 7.95 -17.22
CA MET A 1 8.21 8.53 -15.91
C MET A 1 7.16 8.11 -14.90
N HIS A 2 7.56 7.56 -13.76
CA HIS A 2 6.62 7.05 -12.76
C HIS A 2 5.83 8.20 -12.12
N SER A 3 4.52 8.21 -12.23
CA SER A 3 3.66 9.32 -11.77
C SER A 3 3.75 9.56 -10.26
N PHE A 4 4.01 8.52 -9.48
CA PHE A 4 4.11 8.59 -8.02
C PHE A 4 5.46 9.10 -7.48
N LEU A 5 6.44 9.47 -8.33
CA LEU A 5 7.65 10.19 -7.87
C LEU A 5 7.31 11.47 -7.11
N ARG A 6 6.20 12.13 -7.47
CA ARG A 6 5.75 13.32 -6.77
C ARG A 6 5.34 13.06 -5.32
N ALA A 7 4.82 11.86 -5.02
CA ALA A 7 4.42 11.48 -3.67
C ALA A 7 5.60 11.40 -2.70
N VAL A 8 6.81 11.15 -3.22
CA VAL A 8 8.05 11.10 -2.45
C VAL A 8 8.92 12.36 -2.60
N GLY A 9 8.31 13.47 -3.07
CA GLY A 9 8.93 14.79 -3.10
C GLY A 9 9.71 15.12 -4.37
N PHE A 10 9.36 14.51 -5.49
CA PHE A 10 9.95 14.83 -6.80
C PHE A 10 8.87 15.26 -7.81
N SER A 11 8.03 16.23 -7.42
CA SER A 11 6.94 16.74 -8.26
C SER A 11 7.44 17.54 -9.47
N ASP A 12 8.65 18.09 -9.39
CA ASP A 12 9.21 18.97 -10.41
C ASP A 12 10.06 18.25 -11.47
N ILE A 13 10.25 16.93 -11.35
CA ILE A 13 10.93 16.13 -12.38
C ILE A 13 10.01 15.98 -13.59
N LYS A 14 10.28 16.73 -14.68
CA LYS A 14 9.49 16.76 -15.90
C LYS A 14 10.23 16.24 -17.14
N SER A 15 11.54 16.08 -17.05
CA SER A 15 12.39 15.67 -18.17
C SER A 15 13.15 14.37 -17.89
N LYS A 16 13.44 13.62 -18.95
CA LYS A 16 14.32 12.43 -18.87
C LYS A 16 15.72 12.77 -18.34
N LYS A 17 16.19 14.01 -18.56
CA LYS A 17 17.51 14.47 -18.10
C LYS A 17 17.51 14.64 -16.56
N GLU A 18 16.47 15.21 -16.01
CA GLU A 18 16.31 15.36 -14.54
C GLU A 18 16.14 14.00 -13.87
N LEU A 19 15.32 13.13 -14.44
CA LEU A 19 15.18 11.77 -14.00
C LEU A 19 16.55 11.05 -13.97
N LYS A 20 17.31 11.11 -15.08
CA LYS A 20 18.64 10.48 -15.13
C LYS A 20 19.59 11.01 -14.04
N LYS A 21 19.49 12.29 -13.68
CA LYS A 21 20.31 12.84 -12.57
C LYS A 21 19.90 12.21 -11.23
N LEU A 22 18.58 12.09 -10.96
CA LEU A 22 18.11 11.42 -9.75
C LEU A 22 18.58 9.97 -9.70
N LEU A 23 18.42 9.20 -10.79
CA LEU A 23 18.83 7.81 -10.84
C LEU A 23 20.35 7.66 -10.63
N ASN A 24 21.15 8.57 -11.20
CA ASN A 24 22.60 8.57 -10.97
C ASN A 24 22.97 8.81 -9.50
N ILE A 25 22.25 9.69 -8.80
CA ILE A 25 22.48 9.93 -7.36
C ILE A 25 22.25 8.61 -6.59
N ILE A 26 21.18 7.89 -6.91
CA ILE A 26 20.84 6.64 -6.22
C ILE A 26 21.91 5.55 -6.47
N VAL A 27 22.39 5.42 -7.71
CA VAL A 27 23.44 4.43 -8.05
C VAL A 27 24.79 4.79 -7.41
N THR A 28 25.11 6.09 -7.34
CA THR A 28 26.43 6.54 -6.84
C THR A 28 26.53 6.53 -5.32
N ASP A 29 25.41 6.83 -4.64
CA ASP A 29 25.36 6.97 -3.18
C ASP A 29 24.06 6.32 -2.64
N PRO A 30 23.91 5.00 -2.76
CA PRO A 30 22.73 4.27 -2.23
C PRO A 30 22.85 4.08 -0.72
N ASP A 31 21.70 4.06 -0.03
CA ASP A 31 21.62 3.68 1.39
C ASP A 31 21.63 2.14 1.54
N ASN A 32 21.09 1.44 0.53
CA ASN A 32 21.12 -0.02 0.46
C ASN A 32 21.48 -0.47 -0.96
N ARG A 33 22.29 -1.53 -1.03
CA ARG A 33 22.72 -2.14 -2.28
C ARG A 33 22.70 -3.65 -2.14
N GLU A 34 21.86 -4.29 -2.91
CA GLU A 34 21.73 -5.75 -2.91
C GLU A 34 22.12 -6.34 -4.26
N TYR A 35 22.76 -7.50 -4.21
CA TYR A 35 23.14 -8.28 -5.36
C TYR A 35 22.65 -9.71 -5.23
N LEU A 36 22.28 -10.28 -6.36
CA LEU A 36 21.97 -11.69 -6.48
C LEU A 36 22.54 -12.23 -7.78
N ASP A 37 23.53 -13.11 -7.66
CA ASP A 37 24.06 -13.84 -8.83
C ASP A 37 23.01 -14.82 -9.33
N VAL A 38 22.61 -14.67 -10.59
CA VAL A 38 21.65 -15.57 -11.25
C VAL A 38 22.41 -16.68 -11.95
N ASP A 39 23.47 -16.32 -12.66
CA ASP A 39 24.40 -17.26 -13.29
C ASP A 39 25.80 -16.64 -13.43
N SER A 40 26.73 -17.33 -14.10
CA SER A 40 28.10 -16.85 -14.30
C SER A 40 28.24 -15.58 -15.15
N ASN A 41 27.18 -15.11 -15.78
CA ASN A 41 27.20 -14.00 -16.74
C ASN A 41 26.26 -12.85 -16.35
N MET A 42 25.40 -13.03 -15.32
CA MET A 42 24.38 -12.07 -14.96
C MET A 42 24.15 -12.03 -13.45
N ALA A 43 24.15 -10.84 -12.90
CA ALA A 43 23.75 -10.57 -11.52
C ALA A 43 22.64 -9.51 -11.46
N LEU A 44 21.57 -9.81 -10.74
CA LEU A 44 20.53 -8.82 -10.41
C LEU A 44 21.05 -7.85 -9.35
N VAL A 45 20.68 -6.61 -9.47
CA VAL A 45 21.06 -5.58 -8.51
C VAL A 45 19.87 -4.69 -8.15
N GLU A 46 19.81 -4.34 -6.88
CA GLU A 46 18.85 -3.36 -6.37
C GLU A 46 19.59 -2.26 -5.59
N TYR A 47 19.33 -1.01 -5.94
CA TYR A 47 19.81 0.18 -5.25
C TYR A 47 18.64 0.91 -4.64
N SER A 48 18.68 1.19 -3.35
CA SER A 48 17.66 1.99 -2.67
C SER A 48 18.29 3.21 -2.02
N LYS A 49 17.63 4.36 -2.15
CA LYS A 49 18.00 5.57 -1.46
C LYS A 49 16.78 6.24 -0.85
N ARG A 50 16.90 6.57 0.43
CA ARG A 50 15.88 7.34 1.17
C ARG A 50 16.16 8.83 1.00
N PHE A 51 15.12 9.59 0.85
CA PHE A 51 15.17 11.04 0.77
C PHE A 51 14.47 11.70 1.94
N THR A 52 13.69 10.91 2.68
CA THR A 52 13.15 11.20 4.01
C THR A 52 13.22 9.92 4.87
N PRO A 53 12.96 9.97 6.16
CA PRO A 53 12.89 8.76 7.00
C PRO A 53 11.94 7.69 6.46
N SER A 54 10.81 8.11 5.85
CA SER A 54 9.74 7.21 5.41
C SER A 54 9.63 7.04 3.90
N THR A 55 10.38 7.80 3.09
CA THR A 55 10.24 7.73 1.62
C THR A 55 11.57 7.65 0.90
N GLY A 56 11.54 6.98 -0.25
CA GLY A 56 12.73 6.81 -1.07
C GLY A 56 12.40 6.43 -2.51
N VAL A 57 13.43 6.03 -3.23
CA VAL A 57 13.33 5.45 -4.57
C VAL A 57 14.24 4.24 -4.64
N THR A 58 13.74 3.16 -5.21
CA THR A 58 14.49 1.94 -5.49
C THR A 58 14.66 1.77 -6.99
N LEU A 59 15.84 1.32 -7.40
CA LEU A 59 16.18 0.97 -8.77
C LEU A 59 16.52 -0.50 -8.83
N ARG A 60 16.06 -1.18 -9.88
CA ARG A 60 16.48 -2.53 -10.24
C ARG A 60 17.15 -2.55 -11.59
N GLY A 61 18.10 -3.43 -11.73
CA GLY A 61 18.85 -3.65 -12.95
C GLY A 61 19.66 -4.91 -12.89
N GLU A 62 20.47 -5.06 -13.91
CA GLU A 62 21.32 -6.24 -14.13
C GLU A 62 22.75 -5.80 -14.43
N TYR A 63 23.71 -6.53 -13.88
CA TYR A 63 25.09 -6.48 -14.34
C TYR A 63 25.35 -7.63 -15.32
N ASP A 64 25.93 -7.30 -16.45
CA ASP A 64 26.41 -8.28 -17.39
C ASP A 64 27.81 -8.80 -16.99
N LYS A 65 28.34 -9.76 -17.77
CA LYS A 65 29.69 -10.32 -17.60
C LYS A 65 30.84 -9.30 -17.71
N ASN A 66 30.59 -8.11 -18.26
CA ASN A 66 31.58 -7.04 -18.40
C ASN A 66 31.44 -6.01 -17.27
N GLU A 67 30.61 -6.29 -16.24
CA GLU A 67 30.26 -5.38 -15.16
C GLU A 67 29.56 -4.10 -15.64
N GLU A 68 28.85 -4.16 -16.80
CA GLU A 68 28.06 -3.06 -17.28
C GLU A 68 26.65 -3.12 -16.65
N LEU A 69 26.23 -2.01 -16.00
CA LEU A 69 24.93 -1.87 -15.38
C LEU A 69 23.88 -1.47 -16.41
N THR A 70 22.88 -2.32 -16.60
CA THR A 70 21.62 -1.98 -17.29
C THR A 70 20.52 -1.78 -16.28
N LEU A 71 19.93 -0.59 -16.25
CA LEU A 71 18.78 -0.31 -15.36
C LEU A 71 17.49 -0.73 -16.07
N ASP A 72 16.72 -1.62 -15.42
CA ASP A 72 15.43 -2.10 -15.94
C ASP A 72 14.31 -1.13 -15.58
N PHE A 73 14.14 -0.87 -14.29
CA PHE A 73 13.09 0.02 -13.82
C PHE A 73 13.45 0.66 -12.47
N TYR A 74 12.64 1.63 -12.08
CA TYR A 74 12.71 2.31 -10.79
C TYR A 74 11.31 2.55 -10.25
N TYR A 75 11.17 2.60 -8.95
CA TYR A 75 9.90 2.89 -8.31
C TYR A 75 10.09 3.68 -7.01
N PRO A 76 9.19 4.65 -6.74
CA PRO A 76 9.15 5.32 -5.46
C PRO A 76 8.61 4.39 -4.38
N ILE A 77 9.13 4.51 -3.16
CA ILE A 77 8.73 3.70 -2.02
C ILE A 77 8.24 4.56 -0.86
N CYS A 78 7.21 4.07 -0.17
CA CYS A 78 6.84 4.46 1.18
C CYS A 78 7.14 3.28 2.11
N ILE A 79 7.81 3.53 3.22
CA ILE A 79 8.29 2.47 4.13
C ILE A 79 7.28 2.33 5.27
N GLY A 80 6.57 1.22 5.31
CA GLY A 80 5.70 0.85 6.42
C GLY A 80 6.49 0.32 7.61
N ASP A 81 5.89 0.34 8.80
CA ASP A 81 6.49 -0.10 10.05
C ASP A 81 5.56 -0.96 10.93
N LYS A 82 4.28 -1.08 10.55
CA LYS A 82 3.28 -1.88 11.26
C LYS A 82 2.84 -3.06 10.39
N ILE A 83 2.70 -4.24 10.97
CA ILE A 83 2.10 -5.39 10.28
C ILE A 83 0.63 -5.05 10.00
N SER A 84 0.25 -5.17 8.74
CA SER A 84 -1.10 -4.85 8.27
C SER A 84 -1.99 -6.07 8.20
N THR A 85 -1.44 -7.20 7.77
CA THR A 85 -2.17 -8.47 7.68
C THR A 85 -1.24 -9.67 7.95
N GLU A 86 -1.85 -10.73 8.51
CA GLU A 86 -1.22 -12.03 8.75
C GLU A 86 -1.75 -13.10 7.78
N GLU A 87 -2.52 -12.68 6.78
CA GLU A 87 -3.06 -13.59 5.77
C GLU A 87 -1.97 -14.09 4.81
N ASP A 88 -2.12 -15.30 4.34
CA ASP A 88 -1.21 -15.91 3.38
C ASP A 88 -1.15 -15.11 2.08
N VAL A 89 0.04 -14.97 1.54
CA VAL A 89 0.29 -14.19 0.32
C VAL A 89 0.66 -15.11 -0.84
N ASN A 90 -0.09 -15.03 -1.92
CA ASN A 90 0.30 -15.54 -3.22
C ASN A 90 1.12 -14.47 -3.95
N ILE A 91 2.24 -14.88 -4.55
CA ILE A 91 3.13 -13.95 -5.23
C ILE A 91 3.14 -14.26 -6.72
N GLU A 92 2.88 -13.24 -7.53
CA GLU A 92 2.87 -13.33 -8.99
C GLU A 92 3.95 -12.42 -9.58
N ARG A 93 4.68 -12.93 -10.57
CA ARG A 93 5.67 -12.16 -11.31
C ARG A 93 5.01 -11.41 -12.46
N HIS A 94 5.30 -10.12 -12.63
CA HIS A 94 4.92 -9.39 -13.83
C HIS A 94 5.70 -9.90 -15.05
N ALA A 95 5.01 -10.03 -16.20
CA ALA A 95 5.56 -10.71 -17.36
C ALA A 95 6.75 -9.99 -18.02
N SER A 96 6.84 -8.68 -17.90
CA SER A 96 7.81 -7.84 -18.63
C SER A 96 8.94 -7.28 -17.77
N GLU A 97 8.88 -7.41 -16.44
CA GLU A 97 9.83 -6.80 -15.52
C GLU A 97 10.15 -7.74 -14.36
N LEU A 98 11.29 -7.52 -13.69
CA LEU A 98 11.63 -8.21 -12.43
C LEU A 98 10.86 -7.61 -11.25
N SER A 99 9.56 -7.39 -11.45
CA SER A 99 8.64 -6.89 -10.43
C SER A 99 7.63 -7.97 -10.05
N TYR A 100 7.15 -7.90 -8.83
CA TYR A 100 6.25 -8.88 -8.24
C TYR A 100 5.04 -8.20 -7.64
N ALA A 101 3.88 -8.81 -7.83
CA ALA A 101 2.65 -8.47 -7.11
C ALA A 101 2.41 -9.50 -6.02
N GLY A 102 2.06 -9.05 -4.85
CA GLY A 102 1.48 -9.90 -3.81
C GLY A 102 -0.03 -9.86 -3.89
N VAL A 103 -0.67 -11.00 -3.66
CA VAL A 103 -2.13 -11.15 -3.61
C VAL A 103 -2.49 -11.81 -2.29
N CYS A 104 -3.30 -11.16 -1.47
CA CYS A 104 -3.84 -11.74 -0.25
C CYS A 104 -5.36 -11.50 -0.13
N GLU A 105 -6.02 -12.38 0.60
CA GLU A 105 -7.45 -12.31 0.83
C GLU A 105 -7.73 -11.96 2.30
N ASP A 106 -7.81 -10.67 2.59
CA ASP A 106 -8.14 -10.21 3.93
C ASP A 106 -9.64 -9.94 4.04
N THR A 107 -10.28 -10.61 5.01
CA THR A 107 -11.73 -10.52 5.25
C THR A 107 -12.19 -9.10 5.54
N ARG A 108 -11.31 -8.25 6.08
CA ARG A 108 -11.60 -6.85 6.41
C ARG A 108 -11.84 -5.98 5.17
N VAL A 109 -11.33 -6.40 4.00
CA VAL A 109 -11.45 -5.65 2.73
C VAL A 109 -12.61 -6.16 1.88
N GLY A 110 -12.95 -7.45 1.96
CA GLY A 110 -14.03 -8.07 1.20
C GLY A 110 -13.72 -8.33 -0.29
N VAL A 111 -12.51 -7.98 -0.74
CA VAL A 111 -11.97 -8.29 -2.07
C VAL A 111 -10.49 -8.69 -1.93
N SER A 112 -9.96 -9.42 -2.91
CA SER A 112 -8.53 -9.72 -2.94
C SER A 112 -7.71 -8.44 -3.00
N ILE A 113 -6.73 -8.31 -2.11
CA ILE A 113 -5.80 -7.19 -2.08
C ILE A 113 -4.62 -7.53 -2.98
N ILE A 114 -4.40 -6.73 -4.00
CA ILE A 114 -3.24 -6.82 -4.89
C ILE A 114 -2.33 -5.63 -4.59
N PHE A 115 -1.05 -5.88 -4.38
CA PHE A 115 -0.10 -4.84 -4.01
C PHE A 115 1.25 -5.03 -4.72
N TYR A 116 1.94 -3.92 -4.97
CA TYR A 116 3.31 -3.93 -5.46
C TYR A 116 4.25 -4.44 -4.35
N MET A 117 4.99 -5.52 -4.60
CA MET A 117 5.91 -6.10 -3.62
C MET A 117 7.24 -5.35 -3.61
N GLN A 118 7.60 -4.75 -2.47
CA GLN A 118 8.82 -3.95 -2.32
C GLN A 118 10.10 -4.81 -2.29
N ASN A 119 10.07 -5.95 -1.61
CA ASN A 119 11.24 -6.82 -1.40
C ASN A 119 11.30 -8.03 -2.36
N GLY A 120 11.05 -7.80 -3.66
CA GLY A 120 11.06 -8.88 -4.66
C GLY A 120 12.42 -9.53 -4.86
N LEU A 121 13.55 -8.84 -4.62
CA LEU A 121 14.88 -9.46 -4.74
C LEU A 121 15.12 -10.47 -3.61
N GLU A 122 14.62 -10.20 -2.39
CA GLU A 122 14.64 -11.16 -1.29
C GLU A 122 13.87 -12.44 -1.65
N LEU A 123 12.70 -12.28 -2.30
CA LEU A 123 11.93 -13.41 -2.81
C LEU A 123 12.75 -14.26 -3.76
N VAL A 124 13.39 -13.66 -4.76
CA VAL A 124 14.22 -14.39 -5.74
C VAL A 124 15.34 -15.14 -5.04
N ARG A 125 15.99 -14.51 -4.06
CA ARG A 125 17.04 -15.14 -3.26
C ARG A 125 16.53 -16.36 -2.48
N ARG A 126 15.35 -16.28 -1.90
CA ARG A 126 14.73 -17.39 -1.16
C ARG A 126 14.28 -18.52 -2.09
N ASN A 127 13.76 -18.20 -3.28
CA ASN A 127 13.32 -19.18 -4.26
C ASN A 127 14.46 -20.04 -4.82
N THR A 128 15.67 -19.52 -4.84
CA THR A 128 16.85 -20.33 -5.22
C THR A 128 17.21 -21.34 -4.14
N VAL A 129 16.62 -21.23 -2.93
CA VAL A 129 16.97 -22.04 -1.75
C VAL A 129 15.82 -22.92 -1.26
N GLN A 130 14.56 -22.57 -1.52
CA GLN A 130 13.36 -23.27 -0.98
C GLN A 130 12.23 -23.40 -2.01
N ASP A 131 11.51 -24.55 -1.96
CA ASP A 131 10.28 -24.76 -2.73
C ASP A 131 9.10 -23.94 -2.18
N PHE A 132 8.23 -23.43 -3.06
CA PHE A 132 6.96 -22.76 -2.72
C PHE A 132 5.88 -23.72 -2.21
N PRO A 133 4.90 -23.27 -1.39
CA PRO A 133 4.50 -21.90 -1.04
C PRO A 133 5.09 -21.43 0.32
N PHE A 134 5.26 -20.12 0.49
CA PHE A 134 5.59 -19.53 1.79
C PHE A 134 4.36 -19.48 2.68
N THR A 135 4.35 -20.28 3.75
CA THR A 135 3.31 -20.24 4.79
C THR A 135 3.79 -19.45 5.98
N GLY A 136 2.86 -18.76 6.65
CA GLY A 136 3.15 -17.98 7.86
C GLY A 136 3.81 -16.63 7.58
N THR A 137 3.66 -16.07 6.39
CA THR A 137 4.13 -14.71 6.08
C THR A 137 3.19 -13.67 6.67
N THR A 138 3.71 -12.49 6.96
CA THR A 138 2.91 -11.30 7.27
C THR A 138 3.23 -10.20 6.27
N VAL A 139 2.33 -9.21 6.12
CA VAL A 139 2.58 -8.09 5.22
C VAL A 139 2.47 -6.77 5.96
N THR A 140 3.44 -5.91 5.73
CA THR A 140 3.41 -4.50 6.12
C THR A 140 3.03 -3.68 4.89
N PHE A 141 1.80 -3.11 4.90
CA PHE A 141 1.35 -2.26 3.80
C PHE A 141 1.81 -0.83 3.96
N SER A 142 2.13 -0.24 2.83
CA SER A 142 2.33 1.19 2.66
C SER A 142 1.71 1.68 1.37
N ALA A 143 1.53 2.97 1.23
CA ALA A 143 0.86 3.54 0.08
C ALA A 143 1.46 4.88 -0.34
N LEU A 144 1.40 5.15 -1.63
CA LEU A 144 1.72 6.44 -2.22
C LEU A 144 0.47 7.06 -2.81
N SER A 145 0.26 8.36 -2.60
CA SER A 145 -0.84 9.09 -3.22
C SER A 145 -0.35 10.33 -3.96
N THR A 146 -0.99 10.62 -5.07
CA THR A 146 -0.73 11.83 -5.87
C THR A 146 -1.87 12.83 -5.82
N GLN A 147 -2.95 12.49 -5.11
CA GLN A 147 -4.10 13.36 -4.90
C GLN A 147 -4.90 12.89 -3.70
N GLY A 148 -5.15 13.78 -2.76
CA GLY A 148 -5.94 13.48 -1.57
C GLY A 148 -6.72 14.67 -1.03
N ILE A 149 -7.76 14.35 -0.26
CA ILE A 149 -8.63 15.33 0.41
C ILE A 149 -8.78 14.90 1.86
N ILE A 150 -8.66 15.83 2.78
CA ILE A 150 -8.92 15.60 4.19
C ILE A 150 -10.39 15.89 4.51
N MET A 151 -11.04 14.90 5.08
CA MET A 151 -12.43 14.96 5.49
C MET A 151 -12.53 15.04 7.01
N LEU A 152 -13.57 15.71 7.49
CA LEU A 152 -13.84 15.79 8.94
C LEU A 152 -14.22 14.41 9.48
N PRO A 153 -13.95 14.13 10.76
CA PRO A 153 -14.37 12.90 11.41
C PRO A 153 -15.91 12.83 11.45
N ILE A 154 -16.43 11.62 11.39
CA ILE A 154 -17.83 11.38 11.77
C ILE A 154 -17.93 11.47 13.29
N LYS A 155 -18.81 12.31 13.80
CA LYS A 155 -19.04 12.42 15.24
C LYS A 155 -19.74 11.15 15.72
N LYS A 156 -19.01 10.31 16.42
CA LYS A 156 -19.52 9.11 17.10
C LYS A 156 -19.20 9.23 18.57
N ASP A 157 -20.12 8.84 19.42
CA ASP A 157 -19.81 8.71 20.84
C ASP A 157 -18.98 7.45 21.10
N GLU A 158 -18.36 7.34 22.27
CA GLU A 158 -17.48 6.19 22.61
C GLU A 158 -18.27 4.86 22.64
N LYS A 159 -19.56 4.90 22.96
CA LYS A 159 -20.42 3.71 22.95
C LYS A 159 -20.70 3.24 21.52
N GLU A 160 -20.94 4.17 20.62
CA GLU A 160 -21.11 3.85 19.19
C GLU A 160 -19.84 3.27 18.59
N LYS A 161 -18.66 3.81 18.93
CA LYS A 161 -17.37 3.24 18.50
C LYS A 161 -17.16 1.82 19.01
N GLU A 162 -17.47 1.55 20.28
CA GLU A 162 -17.38 0.18 20.83
C GLU A 162 -18.38 -0.78 20.18
N MET A 163 -19.60 -0.33 19.92
CA MET A 163 -20.60 -1.16 19.23
C MET A 163 -20.15 -1.50 17.81
N ILE A 164 -19.62 -0.54 17.07
CA ILE A 164 -19.10 -0.74 15.71
C ILE A 164 -17.92 -1.74 15.73
N LYS A 165 -16.96 -1.57 16.65
CA LYS A 165 -15.84 -2.52 16.77
C LYS A 165 -16.31 -3.95 17.03
N ARG A 166 -17.30 -4.14 17.91
CA ARG A 166 -17.88 -5.46 18.18
C ARG A 166 -18.61 -6.01 16.95
N ALA A 167 -19.40 -5.19 16.26
CA ALA A 167 -20.11 -5.62 15.05
C ALA A 167 -19.14 -6.01 13.93
N VAL A 168 -18.03 -5.27 13.74
CA VAL A 168 -16.98 -5.62 12.77
C VAL A 168 -16.30 -6.94 13.15
N ALA A 169 -15.98 -7.16 14.42
CA ALA A 169 -15.37 -8.42 14.88
C ALA A 169 -16.32 -9.62 14.67
N ASP A 170 -17.60 -9.49 15.04
CA ASP A 170 -18.63 -10.52 14.83
C ASP A 170 -18.83 -10.84 13.35
N ARG A 171 -18.87 -9.80 12.49
CA ARG A 171 -18.97 -9.99 11.04
C ARG A 171 -17.76 -10.72 10.47
N ASN A 172 -16.54 -10.39 10.92
CA ASN A 172 -15.32 -11.07 10.47
C ASN A 172 -15.30 -12.54 10.89
N GLU A 173 -15.77 -12.85 12.09
CA GLU A 173 -15.92 -14.24 12.56
C GLU A 173 -16.92 -15.02 11.67
N LYS A 174 -18.08 -14.43 11.37
CA LYS A 174 -19.06 -15.02 10.44
C LYS A 174 -18.51 -15.20 9.03
N LEU A 175 -17.75 -14.25 8.51
CA LEU A 175 -17.09 -14.35 7.20
C LEU A 175 -16.10 -15.52 7.16
N ASN A 176 -15.32 -15.71 8.20
CA ASN A 176 -14.41 -16.85 8.30
C ASN A 176 -15.16 -18.19 8.37
N ALA A 177 -16.22 -18.28 9.15
CA ALA A 177 -17.07 -19.48 9.21
C ALA A 177 -17.74 -19.78 7.85
N ALA A 178 -18.27 -18.75 7.17
CA ALA A 178 -18.86 -18.90 5.84
C ALA A 178 -17.84 -19.40 4.79
N ARG A 179 -16.58 -18.94 4.83
CA ARG A 179 -15.50 -19.44 3.98
C ARG A 179 -15.18 -20.93 4.22
N MET A 180 -15.39 -21.41 5.44
CA MET A 180 -15.27 -22.83 5.78
C MET A 180 -16.51 -23.66 5.43
N GLY A 181 -17.53 -23.04 4.83
CA GLY A 181 -18.76 -23.71 4.37
C GLY A 181 -19.87 -23.77 5.41
N ASP A 182 -19.85 -22.94 6.45
CA ASP A 182 -20.92 -22.86 7.44
C ASP A 182 -22.16 -22.19 6.84
N GLU A 183 -23.23 -22.99 6.64
CA GLU A 183 -24.48 -22.54 6.01
C GLU A 183 -25.21 -21.49 6.88
N GLU A 184 -25.18 -21.61 8.22
CA GLU A 184 -25.84 -20.64 9.11
C GLU A 184 -25.12 -19.28 9.05
N ALA A 185 -23.80 -19.28 8.95
CA ALA A 185 -23.02 -18.06 8.77
C ALA A 185 -23.31 -17.38 7.43
N ILE A 186 -23.42 -18.15 6.34
CA ILE A 186 -23.77 -17.65 5.00
C ILE A 186 -25.17 -17.02 5.00
N GLU A 187 -26.15 -17.68 5.61
CA GLU A 187 -27.52 -17.17 5.69
C GLU A 187 -27.58 -15.89 6.54
N SER A 188 -26.91 -15.87 7.71
CA SER A 188 -26.85 -14.71 8.59
C SER A 188 -26.23 -13.50 7.90
N LEU A 189 -25.11 -13.67 7.21
CA LEU A 189 -24.45 -12.60 6.44
C LEU A 189 -25.34 -12.07 5.31
N THR A 190 -26.05 -12.97 4.61
CA THR A 190 -26.96 -12.60 3.53
C THR A 190 -28.11 -11.72 4.03
N LEU A 191 -28.69 -12.08 5.17
CA LEU A 191 -29.77 -11.29 5.80
C LEU A 191 -29.25 -9.93 6.28
N GLU A 192 -28.08 -9.89 6.93
CA GLU A 192 -27.44 -8.64 7.37
C GLU A 192 -27.14 -7.70 6.22
N ASP A 193 -26.67 -8.22 5.08
CA ASP A 193 -26.38 -7.44 3.87
C ASP A 193 -27.65 -6.84 3.27
N ILE A 194 -28.74 -7.60 3.23
CA ILE A 194 -30.06 -7.13 2.75
C ILE A 194 -30.56 -5.99 3.65
N ASP A 195 -30.49 -6.16 4.96
CA ASP A 195 -30.94 -5.15 5.92
C ASP A 195 -30.09 -3.89 5.86
N THR A 196 -28.78 -4.05 5.80
CA THR A 196 -27.82 -2.95 5.63
C THR A 196 -28.07 -2.18 4.34
N TYR A 197 -28.28 -2.89 3.22
CA TYR A 197 -28.62 -2.28 1.93
C TYR A 197 -29.90 -1.46 2.00
N ASN A 198 -30.94 -1.99 2.65
CA ASN A 198 -32.22 -1.30 2.81
C ASN A 198 -32.10 -0.03 3.66
N VAL A 199 -31.32 -0.06 4.75
CA VAL A 199 -31.06 1.09 5.62
C VAL A 199 -30.27 2.15 4.87
N ILE A 200 -29.14 1.78 4.26
CA ILE A 200 -28.27 2.71 3.52
C ILE A 200 -29.02 3.34 2.34
N SER A 201 -29.80 2.56 1.58
CA SER A 201 -30.57 3.07 0.43
C SER A 201 -31.59 4.13 0.81
N ARG A 202 -32.14 4.09 2.03
CA ARG A 202 -33.04 5.12 2.55
C ARG A 202 -32.30 6.35 3.07
N GLN A 203 -31.12 6.16 3.65
CA GLN A 203 -30.32 7.24 4.21
C GLN A 203 -29.63 8.09 3.13
N ILE A 204 -29.12 7.47 2.06
CA ILE A 204 -28.51 8.16 0.91
C ILE A 204 -29.44 9.19 0.27
N LEU A 205 -30.76 8.99 0.36
CA LEU A 205 -31.73 9.97 -0.13
C LEU A 205 -31.80 11.24 0.72
N LYS A 206 -31.25 11.24 1.92
CA LYS A 206 -31.37 12.35 2.90
C LYS A 206 -30.04 12.93 3.36
N GLU A 207 -28.95 12.14 3.28
CA GLU A 207 -27.64 12.48 3.81
C GLU A 207 -26.54 12.21 2.78
N ASP A 208 -25.41 12.89 2.92
CA ASP A 208 -24.24 12.65 2.09
C ASP A 208 -23.66 11.25 2.42
N VAL A 209 -23.38 10.47 1.38
CA VAL A 209 -22.78 9.13 1.50
C VAL A 209 -21.53 9.14 2.39
N PHE A 210 -20.70 10.17 2.31
CA PHE A 210 -19.49 10.31 3.12
C PHE A 210 -19.73 10.65 4.59
N SER A 211 -20.95 10.99 4.99
CA SER A 211 -21.36 11.10 6.39
C SER A 211 -21.81 9.76 6.97
N LEU A 212 -22.15 8.80 6.10
CA LEU A 212 -22.65 7.48 6.46
C LEU A 212 -21.56 6.40 6.44
N VAL A 213 -20.58 6.55 5.54
CA VAL A 213 -19.49 5.56 5.35
C VAL A 213 -18.24 6.05 6.07
N ASP A 214 -17.79 5.26 7.05
CA ASP A 214 -16.59 5.58 7.81
C ASP A 214 -15.31 5.40 7.01
N THR A 215 -15.19 4.22 6.41
CA THR A 215 -14.01 3.79 5.66
C THR A 215 -14.45 2.98 4.44
N TYR A 216 -13.68 3.04 3.38
CA TYR A 216 -13.77 2.12 2.24
C TYR A 216 -12.41 1.94 1.57
N MET A 217 -12.24 0.82 0.90
CA MET A 217 -11.11 0.54 0.01
C MET A 217 -11.64 -0.25 -1.18
N MET A 218 -11.50 0.30 -2.37
CA MET A 218 -12.03 -0.28 -3.61
C MET A 218 -10.98 -0.21 -4.71
N PRO A 219 -10.82 -1.26 -5.55
CA PRO A 219 -9.97 -1.19 -6.73
C PRO A 219 -10.27 0.05 -7.59
N TYR A 220 -9.23 0.67 -8.12
CA TYR A 220 -9.36 1.90 -8.89
C TYR A 220 -8.65 1.79 -10.24
N GLY A 221 -9.37 2.12 -11.31
CA GLY A 221 -8.82 2.11 -12.66
C GLY A 221 -8.58 0.71 -13.23
N VAL A 222 -7.54 0.60 -14.04
CA VAL A 222 -7.13 -0.66 -14.70
C VAL A 222 -5.87 -1.27 -14.07
N GLU A 223 -5.19 -0.51 -13.22
CA GLU A 223 -4.01 -0.97 -12.50
C GLU A 223 -4.44 -1.77 -11.28
N CYS A 224 -3.91 -2.99 -11.14
CA CYS A 224 -4.36 -3.93 -10.13
C CYS A 224 -4.00 -3.52 -8.70
N ASP A 225 -2.97 -2.70 -8.52
CA ASP A 225 -2.41 -2.25 -7.24
C ASP A 225 -2.85 -0.82 -6.84
N GLN A 226 -3.82 -0.24 -7.57
CA GLN A 226 -4.39 1.05 -7.24
C GLN A 226 -5.77 0.92 -6.60
N TYR A 227 -6.00 1.74 -5.58
CA TYR A 227 -7.25 1.75 -4.81
C TYR A 227 -7.73 3.17 -4.56
N SER A 228 -9.05 3.34 -4.60
CA SER A 228 -9.71 4.48 -3.96
C SER A 228 -9.95 4.14 -2.50
N ILE A 229 -9.46 4.98 -1.60
CA ILE A 229 -9.53 4.72 -0.16
C ILE A 229 -10.16 5.90 0.59
N LEU A 230 -10.89 5.59 1.65
CA LEU A 230 -11.30 6.47 2.73
C LEU A 230 -10.91 5.76 4.04
N ALA A 231 -10.01 6.37 4.81
CA ALA A 231 -9.49 5.78 6.04
C ALA A 231 -9.27 6.84 7.12
N GLU A 232 -9.33 6.44 8.38
CA GLU A 232 -9.06 7.32 9.52
C GLU A 232 -7.55 7.56 9.66
N ILE A 233 -7.17 8.79 9.98
CA ILE A 233 -5.79 9.18 10.24
C ILE A 233 -5.53 9.01 11.73
N GLU A 234 -4.57 8.15 12.09
CA GLU A 234 -4.14 7.94 13.47
C GLU A 234 -3.01 8.89 13.86
N GLU A 235 -2.01 9.02 13.00
CA GLU A 235 -0.83 9.87 13.22
C GLU A 235 -0.44 10.60 11.94
N VAL A 236 0.22 11.75 12.10
CA VAL A 236 0.70 12.58 10.99
C VAL A 236 2.09 13.10 11.31
N ALA A 237 3.01 12.93 10.37
CA ALA A 237 4.31 13.59 10.36
C ALA A 237 4.48 14.41 9.09
N LEU A 238 5.26 15.49 9.18
CA LEU A 238 5.71 16.27 8.03
C LEU A 238 7.21 16.02 7.85
N GLU A 239 7.58 15.44 6.72
CA GLU A 239 8.97 15.16 6.36
C GLU A 239 9.40 16.05 5.19
N ILE A 240 10.68 16.35 5.09
CA ILE A 240 11.25 17.19 4.03
C ILE A 240 12.22 16.33 3.21
N ASN A 241 11.99 16.27 1.91
CA ASN A 241 12.88 15.56 0.98
C ASN A 241 14.25 16.27 0.96
N SER A 242 15.31 15.53 1.27
CA SER A 242 16.67 16.03 1.44
C SER A 242 17.31 16.61 0.16
N ILE A 243 16.79 16.26 -1.02
CA ILE A 243 17.29 16.73 -2.31
C ILE A 243 16.46 17.87 -2.88
N SER A 244 15.13 17.68 -2.92
CA SER A 244 14.21 18.65 -3.55
C SER A 244 13.76 19.76 -2.61
N GLY A 245 13.81 19.51 -1.28
CA GLY A 245 13.23 20.40 -0.28
C GLY A 245 11.70 20.36 -0.21
N GLU A 246 11.05 19.47 -0.96
CA GLU A 246 9.59 19.33 -0.93
C GLU A 246 9.10 18.70 0.38
N GLU A 247 7.98 19.21 0.87
CA GLU A 247 7.32 18.72 2.08
C GLU A 247 6.38 17.56 1.75
N ILE A 248 6.46 16.48 2.53
CA ILE A 248 5.68 15.26 2.37
C ILE A 248 4.94 15.00 3.66
N TYR A 249 3.64 14.84 3.59
CA TYR A 249 2.87 14.28 4.70
C TYR A 249 3.03 12.76 4.70
N VAL A 250 3.44 12.25 5.85
CA VAL A 250 3.47 10.83 6.19
C VAL A 250 2.39 10.60 7.22
N MET A 251 1.42 9.76 6.90
CA MET A 251 0.26 9.50 7.74
C MET A 251 0.16 8.02 8.04
N ASP A 252 -0.01 7.67 9.31
CA ASP A 252 -0.52 6.36 9.69
C ASP A 252 -2.03 6.41 9.59
N ILE A 253 -2.58 5.61 8.68
CA ILE A 253 -4.02 5.53 8.45
C ILE A 253 -4.54 4.14 8.81
N ASN A 254 -5.78 4.07 9.23
CA ASN A 254 -6.44 2.82 9.62
C ASN A 254 -7.67 2.57 8.75
N TYR A 255 -7.69 1.41 8.12
CA TYR A 255 -8.84 0.89 7.39
C TYR A 255 -9.31 -0.41 8.06
N ASN A 256 -10.47 -0.41 8.72
CA ASN A 256 -11.05 -1.59 9.36
C ASN A 256 -10.05 -2.39 10.24
N SER A 257 -9.31 -1.71 11.09
CA SER A 257 -8.22 -2.29 11.92
C SER A 257 -7.03 -2.83 11.12
N MET A 258 -6.88 -2.43 9.88
CA MET A 258 -5.70 -2.68 9.05
C MET A 258 -4.88 -1.38 8.97
N PRO A 259 -3.72 -1.33 9.64
CA PRO A 259 -2.85 -0.16 9.58
C PRO A 259 -2.14 -0.09 8.23
N LEU A 260 -2.02 1.13 7.68
CA LEU A 260 -1.22 1.44 6.50
C LEU A 260 -0.45 2.73 6.72
N LYS A 261 0.77 2.80 6.20
CA LYS A 261 1.51 4.07 6.12
C LYS A 261 1.30 4.70 4.75
N LEU A 262 0.84 5.95 4.72
CA LEU A 262 0.55 6.69 3.50
C LEU A 262 1.47 7.90 3.36
N CYS A 263 2.08 8.06 2.19
CA CYS A 263 2.88 9.21 1.83
C CYS A 263 2.24 10.01 0.69
N ILE A 264 2.17 11.33 0.87
CA ILE A 264 1.64 12.25 -0.15
C ILE A 264 2.39 13.58 -0.09
N ASN A 265 2.69 14.16 -1.25
CA ASN A 265 3.24 15.51 -1.30
C ASN A 265 2.24 16.52 -0.74
N LYS A 266 2.69 17.43 0.09
CA LYS A 266 1.84 18.47 0.69
C LYS A 266 1.09 19.29 -0.35
N LYS A 267 1.68 19.51 -1.54
CA LYS A 267 1.06 20.23 -2.66
C LYS A 267 -0.17 19.51 -3.23
N ASP A 268 -0.27 18.20 -3.03
CA ASP A 268 -1.29 17.32 -3.61
C ASP A 268 -2.41 16.96 -2.62
N LEU A 269 -2.32 17.46 -1.38
CA LEU A 269 -3.30 17.22 -0.34
C LEU A 269 -4.17 18.45 -0.11
N LEU A 270 -5.48 18.32 -0.28
CA LEU A 270 -6.44 19.37 0.06
C LEU A 270 -6.90 19.21 1.51
N GLY A 271 -6.69 20.25 2.31
CA GLY A 271 -7.02 20.27 3.74
C GLY A 271 -5.83 19.89 4.61
N GLU A 272 -5.98 20.09 5.90
CA GLU A 272 -4.94 19.84 6.90
C GLU A 272 -5.12 18.46 7.53
N PRO A 273 -4.14 17.55 7.40
CA PRO A 273 -4.22 16.24 8.02
C PRO A 273 -3.99 16.36 9.54
N LEU A 274 -4.89 15.78 10.31
CA LEU A 274 -4.80 15.68 11.77
C LEU A 274 -5.34 14.32 12.21
N ALA A 275 -4.82 13.80 13.32
CA ALA A 275 -5.35 12.59 13.94
C ALA A 275 -6.85 12.68 14.20
N GLY A 276 -7.59 11.62 13.91
CA GLY A 276 -9.04 11.54 13.98
C GLY A 276 -9.78 12.09 12.76
N ARG A 277 -9.10 12.81 11.84
CA ARG A 277 -9.67 13.13 10.52
C ARG A 277 -9.55 11.93 9.58
N ARG A 278 -10.16 12.03 8.40
CA ARG A 278 -10.15 10.97 7.41
C ARG A 278 -9.44 11.42 6.15
N PHE A 279 -8.56 10.56 5.64
CA PHE A 279 -7.97 10.74 4.31
C PHE A 279 -8.86 10.06 3.27
N ARG A 280 -9.16 10.76 2.18
CA ARG A 280 -9.78 10.23 0.97
C ARG A 280 -8.91 10.50 -0.24
N GLY A 281 -8.59 9.49 -1.01
CA GLY A 281 -7.78 9.65 -2.21
C GLY A 281 -7.58 8.35 -2.98
N THR A 282 -6.81 8.45 -4.08
CA THR A 282 -6.33 7.29 -4.81
C THR A 282 -4.92 6.97 -4.36
N ILE A 283 -4.66 5.71 -4.09
CA ILE A 283 -3.37 5.22 -3.62
C ILE A 283 -2.81 4.15 -4.56
N LEU A 284 -1.49 4.10 -4.66
CA LEU A 284 -0.72 2.94 -5.12
C LEU A 284 -0.35 2.14 -3.88
N LEU A 285 -0.87 0.93 -3.77
CA LEU A 285 -0.62 0.07 -2.62
C LEU A 285 0.68 -0.70 -2.80
N GLN A 286 1.52 -0.65 -1.80
CA GLN A 286 2.79 -1.36 -1.73
C GLN A 286 2.79 -2.26 -0.49
N GLY A 287 3.56 -3.34 -0.55
CA GLY A 287 3.71 -4.25 0.57
C GLY A 287 5.13 -4.77 0.71
N HIS A 288 5.57 -4.84 1.96
CA HIS A 288 6.77 -5.58 2.33
C HIS A 288 6.33 -6.91 2.93
N VAL A 289 6.70 -8.01 2.27
CA VAL A 289 6.37 -9.36 2.75
C VAL A 289 7.43 -9.79 3.77
N ASN A 290 7.00 -10.01 5.01
CA ASN A 290 7.87 -10.48 6.08
C ASN A 290 7.90 -12.02 6.03
N PHE A 291 8.94 -12.55 5.46
CA PHE A 291 9.17 -14.00 5.41
C PHE A 291 9.67 -14.49 6.79
N MET A 292 9.11 -15.58 7.28
CA MET A 292 9.61 -16.27 8.48
C MET A 292 10.83 -17.13 8.18
#